data_ee4cf2889a16e1a6816a912e31f2c91a
#
_entry.id   ee4cf2889a16e1a6816a912e31f2c91a
#
_cell.length_a   1.000
_cell.length_b   1.000
_cell.length_c   1.000
_cell.angle_alpha   90.00
_cell.angle_beta   90.00
_cell.angle_gamma   90.00
#
_symmetry.space_group_name_H-M   'P 1'
#
loop_
_entity.id
_entity.type
_entity.pdbx_description
1 polymer ?
#
loop_
_entity_poly.entity_id
_entity_poly.type
_entity_poly.pdbx_seq_one_letter_code
_entity_poly.pdbx_strand_id
1 'polypeptide(L)'
;MAKITRRKFLETTAKIGGLALTANVAPTFLRHAWSQEKHAAYLNAQIKWRQVEGEEIKILVTPAHYFNKFRAVSPQFEELTGIKVTFDIIPPREMREKAVLDFGAGTATYATHTGDPMFLSLYEANKWIEPLDDYINDPTLTDKKWFDKDDIIPLWLAADSVNGKLYALPSEGEATIHVFNRELYEKKGLKPPATMEEFKETAKLLNKIDGKAAGAALRGFRGAGQNLYIWPSLFLAWGGKWFGADGKVLVNSEPGVKSLEYYCDLLQNYGPAGVENWNWPEIMEAYAGGNVAQFIDANSTASVIENPAKSKAAGKTGYQRWPKGPSGRRVTSIWNWAMSINSALPKKKKNATWLYIQWLTSRPTQLSSALFLESPDAVVRTGVNRISIWTDPTYRKAINFTPDYADVVLTTMKEDTDPDWRPRVPQWPKIGEVMAVAIQAALVKQKTPKVALDEANAEIEKFMKK
;
A
#
# COMPACT_ATOMS: atom_id res chain seq x y z
N MET A 1 6.63 -37.66 18.22
CA MET A 1 6.11 -37.05 16.96
C MET A 1 5.66 -38.19 16.05
N ALA A 2 4.36 -38.40 15.91
CA ALA A 2 3.81 -39.47 15.11
C ALA A 2 3.87 -39.09 13.62
N LYS A 3 4.59 -39.84 12.80
CA LYS A 3 4.64 -39.65 11.34
C LYS A 3 3.27 -39.97 10.76
N ILE A 4 2.59 -38.94 10.21
CA ILE A 4 1.37 -39.14 9.41
C ILE A 4 1.79 -39.85 8.14
N THR A 5 1.30 -41.07 7.93
CA THR A 5 1.62 -41.87 6.73
C THR A 5 0.85 -41.32 5.52
N ARG A 6 1.45 -41.45 4.32
CA ARG A 6 0.88 -41.03 3.04
C ARG A 6 -0.54 -41.54 2.81
N ARG A 7 -0.88 -42.70 3.38
CA ARG A 7 -2.21 -43.33 3.32
C ARG A 7 -3.26 -42.55 4.14
N LYS A 8 -2.91 -42.06 5.36
CA LYS A 8 -3.80 -41.23 6.17
C LYS A 8 -4.05 -39.86 5.54
N PHE A 9 -3.05 -39.30 4.88
CA PHE A 9 -3.21 -38.04 4.12
C PHE A 9 -4.16 -38.19 2.94
N LEU A 10 -4.05 -39.30 2.17
CA LEU A 10 -4.95 -39.59 1.05
C LEU A 10 -6.39 -39.91 1.50
N GLU A 11 -6.57 -40.59 2.62
CA GLU A 11 -7.90 -40.84 3.20
C GLU A 11 -8.58 -39.56 3.69
N THR A 12 -7.82 -38.58 4.21
CA THR A 12 -8.34 -37.27 4.59
C THR A 12 -8.67 -36.40 3.37
N THR A 13 -7.84 -36.48 2.32
CA THR A 13 -8.08 -35.74 1.06
C THR A 13 -9.26 -36.35 0.28
N ALA A 14 -9.45 -37.66 0.32
CA ALA A 14 -10.60 -38.31 -0.29
C ALA A 14 -11.92 -37.97 0.43
N LYS A 15 -11.90 -37.79 1.75
CA LYS A 15 -13.07 -37.30 2.51
C LYS A 15 -13.41 -35.86 2.19
N ILE A 16 -12.42 -34.98 1.96
CA ILE A 16 -12.64 -33.60 1.54
C ILE A 16 -13.09 -33.52 0.07
N GLY A 17 -12.53 -34.34 -0.81
CA GLY A 17 -12.96 -34.46 -2.20
C GLY A 17 -14.38 -35.07 -2.35
N GLY A 18 -14.74 -36.03 -1.49
CA GLY A 18 -16.08 -36.61 -1.43
C GLY A 18 -17.14 -35.57 -0.97
N LEU A 19 -16.80 -34.68 -0.03
CA LEU A 19 -17.67 -33.60 0.41
C LEU A 19 -17.91 -32.54 -0.67
N ALA A 20 -16.91 -32.24 -1.50
CA ALA A 20 -17.06 -31.28 -2.60
C ALA A 20 -17.99 -31.81 -3.73
N LEU A 21 -17.98 -33.11 -4.00
CA LEU A 21 -18.88 -33.76 -4.97
C LEU A 21 -20.32 -33.90 -4.43
N THR A 22 -20.49 -34.06 -3.12
CA THR A 22 -21.82 -34.13 -2.50
C THR A 22 -22.46 -32.75 -2.30
N ALA A 23 -21.68 -31.67 -2.29
CA ALA A 23 -22.21 -30.30 -2.18
C ALA A 23 -23.15 -29.92 -3.34
N ASN A 24 -22.92 -30.46 -4.54
CA ASN A 24 -23.79 -30.24 -5.70
C ASN A 24 -25.10 -31.04 -5.67
N VAL A 25 -25.20 -32.06 -4.82
CA VAL A 25 -26.37 -32.94 -4.66
C VAL A 25 -27.06 -32.71 -3.30
N ALA A 26 -26.49 -31.84 -2.44
CA ALA A 26 -27.07 -31.56 -1.13
C ALA A 26 -28.45 -30.89 -1.27
N PRO A 27 -29.44 -31.25 -0.43
CA PRO A 27 -30.74 -30.57 -0.40
C PRO A 27 -30.60 -29.05 -0.22
N THR A 28 -31.53 -28.30 -0.80
CA THR A 28 -31.49 -26.84 -0.84
C THR A 28 -31.33 -26.20 0.57
N PHE A 29 -31.91 -26.81 1.60
CA PHE A 29 -31.77 -26.33 2.98
C PHE A 29 -30.36 -26.51 3.55
N LEU A 30 -29.65 -27.59 3.19
CA LEU A 30 -28.25 -27.77 3.60
C LEU A 30 -27.31 -26.81 2.88
N ARG A 31 -27.56 -26.53 1.61
CA ARG A 31 -26.83 -25.48 0.88
C ARG A 31 -27.04 -24.11 1.51
N HIS A 32 -28.27 -23.83 1.92
CA HIS A 32 -28.60 -22.55 2.57
C HIS A 32 -27.98 -22.45 3.96
N ALA A 33 -27.96 -23.51 4.75
CA ALA A 33 -27.30 -23.55 6.07
C ALA A 33 -25.78 -23.37 5.95
N TRP A 34 -25.12 -24.01 4.99
CA TRP A 34 -23.68 -23.84 4.74
C TRP A 34 -23.35 -22.45 4.21
N SER A 35 -24.20 -21.87 3.37
CA SER A 35 -24.06 -20.48 2.91
C SER A 35 -24.20 -19.51 4.09
N GLN A 36 -25.16 -19.74 4.99
CA GLN A 36 -25.36 -18.89 6.17
C GLN A 36 -24.15 -18.92 7.13
N GLU A 37 -23.59 -20.11 7.39
CA GLU A 37 -22.41 -20.22 8.25
C GLU A 37 -21.20 -19.51 7.64
N LYS A 38 -20.99 -19.67 6.33
CA LYS A 38 -19.91 -19.02 5.58
C LYS A 38 -20.05 -17.49 5.58
N HIS A 39 -21.27 -16.97 5.57
CA HIS A 39 -21.55 -15.54 5.53
C HIS A 39 -22.00 -14.95 6.89
N ALA A 40 -21.96 -15.72 7.97
CA ALA A 40 -22.47 -15.30 9.28
C ALA A 40 -21.94 -13.93 9.72
N ALA A 41 -20.66 -13.65 9.48
CA ALA A 41 -20.03 -12.37 9.82
C ALA A 41 -20.63 -11.16 9.07
N TYR A 42 -21.23 -11.38 7.90
CA TYR A 42 -21.88 -10.34 7.09
C TYR A 42 -23.38 -10.27 7.32
N LEU A 43 -24.01 -11.40 7.58
CA LEU A 43 -25.46 -11.50 7.83
C LEU A 43 -25.86 -10.88 9.18
N ASN A 44 -24.91 -10.66 10.09
CA ASN A 44 -25.14 -9.90 11.32
C ASN A 44 -25.34 -8.40 11.09
N ALA A 45 -24.94 -7.88 9.90
CA ALA A 45 -25.17 -6.49 9.54
C ALA A 45 -26.64 -6.24 9.17
N GLN A 46 -27.16 -5.10 9.61
CA GLN A 46 -28.51 -4.63 9.22
C GLN A 46 -28.51 -4.04 7.81
N ILE A 47 -28.01 -4.81 6.83
CA ILE A 47 -27.88 -4.44 5.44
C ILE A 47 -28.68 -5.43 4.57
N LYS A 48 -29.44 -4.93 3.61
CA LYS A 48 -30.07 -5.76 2.58
C LYS A 48 -29.06 -6.07 1.47
N TRP A 49 -28.16 -7.00 1.69
CA TRP A 49 -27.08 -7.33 0.75
C TRP A 49 -27.53 -7.59 -0.68
N ARG A 50 -28.74 -8.15 -0.89
CA ARG A 50 -29.29 -8.47 -2.22
C ARG A 50 -30.18 -7.37 -2.82
N GLN A 51 -30.12 -6.14 -2.29
CA GLN A 51 -31.00 -5.03 -2.74
C GLN A 51 -30.79 -4.59 -4.19
N VAL A 52 -29.65 -4.91 -4.78
CA VAL A 52 -29.30 -4.65 -6.19
C VAL A 52 -28.76 -5.92 -6.87
N GLU A 53 -29.34 -7.07 -6.51
CA GLU A 53 -29.02 -8.38 -7.10
C GLU A 53 -29.20 -8.34 -8.63
N GLY A 54 -28.29 -9.03 -9.34
CA GLY A 54 -28.27 -9.07 -10.80
C GLY A 54 -27.48 -7.94 -11.46
N GLU A 55 -27.01 -6.93 -10.67
CA GLU A 55 -26.07 -5.94 -11.20
C GLU A 55 -24.68 -6.57 -11.46
N GLU A 56 -23.94 -5.95 -12.37
CA GLU A 56 -22.54 -6.29 -12.65
C GLU A 56 -21.68 -5.04 -12.48
N ILE A 57 -20.56 -5.20 -11.76
CA ILE A 57 -19.56 -4.15 -11.60
C ILE A 57 -18.22 -4.62 -12.16
N LYS A 58 -17.54 -3.72 -12.87
CA LYS A 58 -16.21 -3.94 -13.41
C LYS A 58 -15.19 -3.09 -12.66
N ILE A 59 -14.13 -3.70 -12.20
CA ILE A 59 -13.11 -3.06 -11.37
C ILE A 59 -11.78 -3.07 -12.10
N LEU A 60 -11.14 -1.92 -12.15
CA LEU A 60 -9.81 -1.76 -12.73
C LEU A 60 -8.75 -1.90 -11.64
N VAL A 61 -7.86 -2.89 -11.74
CA VAL A 61 -6.87 -3.21 -10.71
C VAL A 61 -5.46 -3.36 -11.28
N THR A 62 -4.46 -3.20 -10.41
CA THR A 62 -3.07 -3.49 -10.76
C THR A 62 -2.68 -4.93 -10.36
N PRO A 63 -1.74 -5.59 -11.08
CA PRO A 63 -1.21 -6.88 -10.68
C PRO A 63 -0.33 -6.72 -9.42
N ALA A 64 -0.91 -7.03 -8.27
CA ALA A 64 -0.21 -7.02 -6.99
C ALA A 64 -0.70 -8.17 -6.11
N HIS A 65 0.18 -8.71 -5.27
CA HIS A 65 -0.12 -9.88 -4.43
C HIS A 65 -1.37 -9.70 -3.56
N TYR A 66 -1.58 -8.50 -3.00
CA TYR A 66 -2.75 -8.21 -2.18
C TYR A 66 -4.06 -8.19 -2.99
N PHE A 67 -4.04 -7.75 -4.26
CA PHE A 67 -5.22 -7.83 -5.13
C PHE A 67 -5.55 -9.26 -5.54
N ASN A 68 -4.56 -10.13 -5.69
CA ASN A 68 -4.81 -11.55 -5.92
C ASN A 68 -5.59 -12.14 -4.75
N LYS A 69 -5.25 -11.78 -3.50
CA LYS A 69 -5.98 -12.21 -2.31
C LYS A 69 -7.41 -11.67 -2.27
N PHE A 70 -7.64 -10.42 -2.60
CA PHE A 70 -8.99 -9.85 -2.71
C PHE A 70 -9.82 -10.53 -3.80
N ARG A 71 -9.23 -10.78 -4.96
CA ARG A 71 -9.89 -11.52 -6.04
C ARG A 71 -10.26 -12.95 -5.62
N ALA A 72 -9.38 -13.62 -4.89
CA ALA A 72 -9.63 -14.97 -4.41
C ALA A 72 -10.83 -15.05 -3.44
N VAL A 73 -11.09 -14.01 -2.67
CA VAL A 73 -12.23 -13.96 -1.75
C VAL A 73 -13.49 -13.33 -2.36
N SER A 74 -13.40 -12.65 -3.52
CA SER A 74 -14.54 -11.96 -4.17
C SER A 74 -15.74 -12.86 -4.51
N PRO A 75 -15.60 -14.17 -4.83
CA PRO A 75 -16.75 -15.04 -4.99
C PRO A 75 -17.68 -15.10 -3.77
N GLN A 76 -17.16 -14.83 -2.55
CA GLN A 76 -18.00 -14.74 -1.35
C GLN A 76 -18.96 -13.54 -1.41
N PHE A 77 -18.51 -12.42 -1.99
CA PHE A 77 -19.36 -11.26 -2.20
C PHE A 77 -20.46 -11.56 -3.24
N GLU A 78 -20.13 -12.22 -4.34
CA GLU A 78 -21.10 -12.60 -5.36
C GLU A 78 -22.19 -13.53 -4.80
N GLU A 79 -21.79 -14.53 -3.99
CA GLU A 79 -22.71 -15.44 -3.30
C GLU A 79 -23.62 -14.69 -2.32
N LEU A 80 -23.06 -13.74 -1.55
CA LEU A 80 -23.79 -12.94 -0.57
C LEU A 80 -24.83 -12.00 -1.21
N THR A 81 -24.45 -11.34 -2.31
CA THR A 81 -25.18 -10.21 -2.87
C THR A 81 -25.92 -10.51 -4.16
N GLY A 82 -25.49 -11.50 -4.92
CA GLY A 82 -25.92 -11.75 -6.30
C GLY A 82 -25.41 -10.71 -7.30
N ILE A 83 -24.45 -9.86 -6.91
CA ILE A 83 -23.77 -8.90 -7.77
C ILE A 83 -22.54 -9.57 -8.39
N LYS A 84 -22.42 -9.50 -9.71
CA LYS A 84 -21.25 -10.04 -10.41
C LYS A 84 -20.09 -9.04 -10.39
N VAL A 85 -18.87 -9.54 -10.13
CA VAL A 85 -17.66 -8.72 -10.09
C VAL A 85 -16.65 -9.20 -11.12
N THR A 86 -16.26 -8.30 -12.01
CA THR A 86 -15.23 -8.58 -13.02
C THR A 86 -14.03 -7.64 -12.85
N PHE A 87 -12.84 -8.11 -13.25
CA PHE A 87 -11.59 -7.37 -13.05
C PHE A 87 -10.83 -7.21 -14.36
N ASP A 88 -10.43 -5.97 -14.67
CA ASP A 88 -9.35 -5.69 -15.63
C ASP A 88 -8.05 -5.49 -14.85
N ILE A 89 -7.04 -6.28 -15.18
CA ILE A 89 -5.75 -6.28 -14.47
C ILE A 89 -4.70 -5.73 -15.42
N ILE A 90 -4.21 -4.53 -15.13
CA ILE A 90 -3.21 -3.86 -15.95
C ILE A 90 -2.14 -3.16 -15.09
N PRO A 91 -0.91 -2.96 -15.62
CA PRO A 91 0.16 -2.32 -14.86
C PRO A 91 -0.24 -0.95 -14.28
N PRO A 92 0.36 -0.52 -13.16
CA PRO A 92 -0.10 0.66 -12.41
C PRO A 92 -0.14 1.96 -13.22
N ARG A 93 0.80 2.14 -14.16
CA ARG A 93 0.85 3.35 -14.99
C ARG A 93 -0.34 3.39 -15.94
N GLU A 94 -0.51 2.33 -16.73
CA GLU A 94 -1.60 2.20 -17.71
C GLU A 94 -2.98 2.19 -17.00
N MET A 95 -3.05 1.62 -15.79
CA MET A 95 -4.26 1.65 -14.97
C MET A 95 -4.68 3.09 -14.65
N ARG A 96 -3.74 3.94 -14.23
CA ARG A 96 -4.02 5.35 -13.93
C ARG A 96 -4.47 6.12 -15.17
N GLU A 97 -3.76 5.95 -16.28
CA GLU A 97 -4.11 6.57 -17.56
C GLU A 97 -5.53 6.17 -18.00
N LYS A 98 -5.83 4.87 -17.89
CA LYS A 98 -7.15 4.32 -18.26
C LYS A 98 -8.26 4.80 -17.32
N ALA A 99 -8.00 4.90 -16.01
CA ALA A 99 -8.95 5.43 -15.04
C ALA A 99 -9.25 6.93 -15.31
N VAL A 100 -8.23 7.74 -15.58
CA VAL A 100 -8.40 9.15 -15.94
C VAL A 100 -9.22 9.31 -17.21
N LEU A 101 -8.97 8.48 -18.23
CA LEU A 101 -9.72 8.52 -19.49
C LEU A 101 -11.19 8.11 -19.29
N ASP A 102 -11.45 7.00 -18.61
CA ASP A 102 -12.82 6.49 -18.37
C ASP A 102 -13.65 7.46 -17.52
N PHE A 103 -13.09 7.93 -16.43
CA PHE A 103 -13.77 8.83 -15.50
C PHE A 103 -13.94 10.21 -16.11
N GLY A 104 -12.93 10.72 -16.81
CA GLY A 104 -12.95 12.02 -17.47
C GLY A 104 -13.92 12.08 -18.66
N ALA A 105 -14.06 10.99 -19.40
CA ALA A 105 -15.02 10.89 -20.51
C ALA A 105 -16.44 10.55 -20.02
N GLY A 106 -16.62 10.15 -18.76
CA GLY A 106 -17.92 9.72 -18.22
C GLY A 106 -18.46 8.44 -18.88
N THR A 107 -17.58 7.58 -19.39
CA THR A 107 -18.00 6.33 -20.10
C THR A 107 -18.55 5.28 -19.14
N ALA A 108 -18.24 5.39 -17.85
CA ALA A 108 -18.71 4.48 -16.78
C ALA A 108 -18.41 3.00 -17.06
N THR A 109 -17.30 2.71 -17.75
CA THR A 109 -16.83 1.35 -18.02
C THR A 109 -16.43 0.66 -16.74
N TYR A 110 -15.77 1.40 -15.84
CA TYR A 110 -15.32 0.91 -14.54
C TYR A 110 -16.13 1.51 -13.40
N ALA A 111 -16.61 0.65 -12.53
CA ALA A 111 -17.35 1.04 -11.34
C ALA A 111 -16.44 1.72 -10.30
N THR A 112 -15.24 1.19 -10.19
CA THR A 112 -14.16 1.68 -9.33
C THR A 112 -12.82 1.22 -9.89
N HIS A 113 -11.75 1.76 -9.34
CA HIS A 113 -10.40 1.29 -9.59
C HIS A 113 -9.61 1.27 -8.27
N THR A 114 -8.49 0.58 -8.27
CA THR A 114 -7.55 0.66 -7.15
C THR A 114 -6.74 1.94 -7.26
N GLY A 115 -7.38 3.05 -6.88
CA GLY A 115 -6.81 4.38 -6.90
C GLY A 115 -5.76 4.57 -5.81
N ASP A 116 -4.86 5.50 -6.03
CA ASP A 116 -3.95 6.00 -5.02
C ASP A 116 -4.30 7.45 -4.63
N PRO A 117 -3.99 7.87 -3.40
CA PRO A 117 -4.46 9.15 -2.88
C PRO A 117 -3.90 10.36 -3.64
N MET A 118 -2.84 10.19 -4.44
CA MET A 118 -2.25 11.31 -5.18
C MET A 118 -3.11 11.80 -6.35
N PHE A 119 -4.09 11.01 -6.82
CA PHE A 119 -5.03 11.42 -7.85
C PHE A 119 -6.37 11.91 -7.30
N LEU A 120 -6.62 11.72 -6.00
CA LEU A 120 -7.94 11.96 -5.42
C LEU A 120 -8.39 13.42 -5.56
N SER A 121 -7.49 14.38 -5.32
CA SER A 121 -7.79 15.82 -5.51
C SER A 121 -8.10 16.17 -6.96
N LEU A 122 -7.45 15.51 -7.93
CA LEU A 122 -7.77 15.68 -9.34
C LEU A 122 -9.18 15.15 -9.65
N TYR A 123 -9.52 13.97 -9.15
CA TYR A 123 -10.83 13.35 -9.39
C TYR A 123 -11.95 14.15 -8.71
N GLU A 124 -11.73 14.64 -7.50
CA GLU A 124 -12.69 15.48 -6.77
C GLU A 124 -12.92 16.80 -7.49
N ALA A 125 -11.86 17.53 -7.86
CA ALA A 125 -11.96 18.82 -8.55
C ALA A 125 -12.73 18.74 -9.87
N ASN A 126 -12.67 17.59 -10.55
CA ASN A 126 -13.42 17.33 -11.79
C ASN A 126 -14.78 16.66 -11.54
N LYS A 127 -15.13 16.35 -10.29
CA LYS A 127 -16.39 15.67 -9.92
C LYS A 127 -16.53 14.28 -10.56
N TRP A 128 -15.43 13.58 -10.75
CA TRP A 128 -15.42 12.23 -11.36
C TRP A 128 -15.77 11.13 -10.38
N ILE A 129 -15.71 11.42 -9.08
CA ILE A 129 -16.00 10.46 -8.01
C ILE A 129 -17.04 11.00 -7.04
N GLU A 130 -17.80 10.09 -6.42
CA GLU A 130 -18.81 10.41 -5.42
C GLU A 130 -18.20 10.62 -4.04
N PRO A 131 -18.69 11.57 -3.22
CA PRO A 131 -18.43 11.57 -1.79
C PRO A 131 -19.09 10.35 -1.14
N LEU A 132 -18.37 9.67 -0.26
CA LEU A 132 -18.83 8.43 0.39
C LEU A 132 -19.68 8.68 1.64
N ASP A 133 -19.66 9.90 2.18
CA ASP A 133 -20.39 10.25 3.40
C ASP A 133 -21.89 9.94 3.31
N ASP A 134 -22.52 10.19 2.16
CA ASP A 134 -23.94 9.91 1.94
C ASP A 134 -24.23 8.40 1.96
N TYR A 135 -23.35 7.58 1.40
CA TYR A 135 -23.46 6.11 1.41
C TYR A 135 -23.27 5.54 2.82
N ILE A 136 -22.30 6.08 3.58
CA ILE A 136 -22.03 5.69 4.97
C ILE A 136 -23.23 6.08 5.88
N ASN A 137 -23.89 7.20 5.57
CA ASN A 137 -25.01 7.72 6.36
C ASN A 137 -26.37 7.14 5.97
N ASP A 138 -26.49 6.48 4.82
CA ASP A 138 -27.73 5.83 4.37
C ASP A 138 -27.94 4.49 5.10
N PRO A 139 -28.95 4.39 6.03
CA PRO A 139 -29.17 3.17 6.80
C PRO A 139 -29.69 1.99 5.93
N THR A 140 -30.07 2.22 4.68
CA THR A 140 -30.45 1.14 3.75
C THR A 140 -29.23 0.50 3.11
N LEU A 141 -28.12 1.20 3.07
CA LEU A 141 -26.84 0.77 2.47
C LEU A 141 -25.79 0.38 3.50
N THR A 142 -25.79 0.99 4.68
CA THR A 142 -24.73 0.84 5.66
C THR A 142 -25.27 0.67 7.08
N ASP A 143 -24.92 -0.43 7.71
CA ASP A 143 -24.98 -0.56 9.16
C ASP A 143 -23.69 0.02 9.76
N LYS A 144 -23.79 1.24 10.30
CA LYS A 144 -22.62 1.96 10.85
C LYS A 144 -21.92 1.20 11.97
N LYS A 145 -22.70 0.47 12.81
CA LYS A 145 -22.14 -0.31 13.92
C LYS A 145 -21.35 -1.51 13.42
N TRP A 146 -21.86 -2.20 12.39
CA TRP A 146 -21.17 -3.34 11.79
C TRP A 146 -19.97 -2.90 10.96
N PHE A 147 -20.13 -1.84 10.14
CA PHE A 147 -19.06 -1.34 9.30
C PHE A 147 -17.91 -0.76 10.11
N ASP A 148 -18.21 -0.10 11.22
CA ASP A 148 -17.25 0.47 12.16
C ASP A 148 -16.14 1.25 11.44
N LYS A 149 -16.52 2.41 10.88
CA LYS A 149 -15.58 3.28 10.15
C LYS A 149 -14.41 3.71 11.04
N ASP A 150 -14.65 3.88 12.33
CA ASP A 150 -13.65 4.40 13.27
C ASP A 150 -12.55 3.35 13.61
N ASP A 151 -12.78 2.07 13.27
CA ASP A 151 -11.75 1.02 13.29
C ASP A 151 -10.74 1.15 12.13
N ILE A 152 -11.07 1.89 11.07
CA ILE A 152 -10.11 2.19 10.01
C ILE A 152 -9.07 3.17 10.54
N ILE A 153 -7.79 2.88 10.30
CA ILE A 153 -6.68 3.73 10.75
C ILE A 153 -6.92 5.17 10.28
N PRO A 154 -6.98 6.16 11.19
CA PRO A 154 -7.34 7.55 10.86
C PRO A 154 -6.50 8.19 9.77
N LEU A 155 -5.23 7.80 9.65
CA LEU A 155 -4.33 8.22 8.59
C LEU A 155 -4.92 7.96 7.19
N TRP A 156 -5.49 6.78 6.98
CA TRP A 156 -6.05 6.40 5.68
C TRP A 156 -7.31 7.18 5.36
N LEU A 157 -8.18 7.37 6.34
CA LEU A 157 -9.38 8.23 6.16
C LEU A 157 -8.98 9.67 5.83
N ALA A 158 -7.92 10.18 6.48
CA ALA A 158 -7.40 11.51 6.17
C ALA A 158 -6.80 11.59 4.76
N ALA A 159 -6.02 10.58 4.33
CA ALA A 159 -5.45 10.50 2.99
C ALA A 159 -6.52 10.38 1.89
N ASP A 160 -7.63 9.70 2.18
CA ASP A 160 -8.74 9.47 1.25
C ASP A 160 -9.85 10.54 1.31
N SER A 161 -9.59 11.64 2.04
CA SER A 161 -10.50 12.79 2.15
C SER A 161 -9.94 14.01 1.42
N VAL A 162 -10.83 14.77 0.78
CA VAL A 162 -10.53 16.06 0.15
C VAL A 162 -11.56 17.08 0.64
N ASN A 163 -11.12 18.26 1.05
CA ASN A 163 -11.99 19.35 1.55
C ASN A 163 -12.96 18.87 2.65
N GLY A 164 -12.50 17.98 3.54
CA GLY A 164 -13.28 17.47 4.68
C GLY A 164 -14.33 16.40 4.33
N LYS A 165 -14.41 15.94 3.07
CA LYS A 165 -15.28 14.86 2.64
C LYS A 165 -14.47 13.63 2.27
N LEU A 166 -14.99 12.45 2.60
CA LEU A 166 -14.38 11.16 2.26
C LEU A 166 -14.77 10.75 0.83
N TYR A 167 -13.80 10.43 -0.03
CA TYR A 167 -14.04 10.06 -1.42
C TYR A 167 -13.62 8.63 -1.76
N ALA A 168 -12.81 8.00 -0.93
CA ALA A 168 -12.41 6.62 -1.11
C ALA A 168 -12.26 5.90 0.23
N LEU A 169 -12.24 4.56 0.19
CA LEU A 169 -11.93 3.72 1.34
C LEU A 169 -10.71 2.85 1.04
N PRO A 170 -9.78 2.75 2.00
CA PRO A 170 -8.53 2.02 1.80
C PRO A 170 -8.79 0.52 1.74
N SER A 171 -8.34 -0.14 0.67
CA SER A 171 -8.30 -1.59 0.57
C SER A 171 -6.99 -2.17 1.06
N GLU A 172 -5.89 -1.48 0.81
CA GLU A 172 -4.52 -1.78 1.26
C GLU A 172 -3.85 -0.49 1.71
N GLY A 173 -3.08 -0.54 2.80
CA GLY A 173 -2.34 0.61 3.30
C GLY A 173 -0.95 0.22 3.78
N GLU A 174 0.06 1.03 3.44
CA GLU A 174 1.45 0.79 3.78
C GLU A 174 2.17 2.08 4.16
N ALA A 175 3.14 1.95 5.05
CA ALA A 175 4.05 3.01 5.45
C ALA A 175 5.48 2.54 5.29
N THR A 176 6.39 3.43 4.92
CA THR A 176 7.80 3.05 4.80
C THR A 176 8.43 2.90 6.18
N ILE A 177 9.21 1.84 6.32
CA ILE A 177 9.98 1.52 7.52
C ILE A 177 11.42 1.19 7.14
N HIS A 178 12.34 1.26 8.09
CA HIS A 178 13.69 0.79 7.92
C HIS A 178 13.74 -0.73 8.12
N VAL A 179 14.35 -1.42 7.16
CA VAL A 179 14.53 -2.88 7.09
C VAL A 179 16.03 -3.18 7.00
N PHE A 180 16.54 -4.07 7.83
CA PHE A 180 17.96 -4.37 7.89
C PHE A 180 18.25 -5.83 8.20
N ASN A 181 19.38 -6.33 7.75
CA ASN A 181 19.85 -7.68 8.06
C ASN A 181 20.52 -7.69 9.45
N ARG A 182 19.91 -8.37 10.42
CA ARG A 182 20.41 -8.47 11.81
C ARG A 182 21.77 -9.11 11.91
N GLU A 183 22.03 -10.18 11.14
CA GLU A 183 23.33 -10.88 11.16
C GLU A 183 24.47 -9.97 10.72
N LEU A 184 24.25 -9.11 9.70
CA LEU A 184 25.27 -8.15 9.26
C LEU A 184 25.51 -7.05 10.28
N TYR A 185 24.45 -6.58 10.95
CA TYR A 185 24.56 -5.60 12.03
C TYR A 185 25.32 -6.17 13.22
N GLU A 186 24.97 -7.37 13.68
CA GLU A 186 25.65 -8.09 14.77
C GLU A 186 27.12 -8.34 14.45
N LYS A 187 27.45 -8.80 13.23
CA LYS A 187 28.81 -9.02 12.75
C LYS A 187 29.70 -7.77 12.87
N LYS A 188 29.11 -6.58 12.77
CA LYS A 188 29.82 -5.28 12.89
C LYS A 188 29.63 -4.62 14.26
N GLY A 189 28.86 -5.20 15.17
CA GLY A 189 28.53 -4.59 16.45
C GLY A 189 27.71 -3.32 16.34
N LEU A 190 26.89 -3.21 15.25
CA LEU A 190 26.08 -2.05 14.99
C LEU A 190 24.72 -2.14 15.69
N LYS A 191 24.19 -0.97 16.06
CA LYS A 191 22.79 -0.80 16.47
C LYS A 191 21.98 -0.22 15.31
N PRO A 192 20.66 -0.48 15.25
CA PRO A 192 19.78 0.19 14.29
C PRO A 192 19.86 1.72 14.45
N PRO A 193 20.00 2.48 13.33
CA PRO A 193 20.26 3.92 13.35
C PRO A 193 19.05 4.72 13.86
N ALA A 194 19.28 5.67 14.76
CA ALA A 194 18.25 6.58 15.26
C ALA A 194 18.05 7.80 14.36
N THR A 195 19.10 8.19 13.61
CA THR A 195 19.12 9.34 12.72
C THR A 195 19.50 8.97 11.29
N MET A 196 19.14 9.81 10.32
CA MET A 196 19.53 9.60 8.92
C MET A 196 21.04 9.70 8.71
N GLU A 197 21.75 10.45 9.56
CA GLU A 197 23.20 10.48 9.54
C GLU A 197 23.79 9.13 9.97
N GLU A 198 23.28 8.56 11.06
CA GLU A 198 23.66 7.22 11.51
C GLU A 198 23.30 6.14 10.47
N PHE A 199 22.15 6.32 9.75
CA PHE A 199 21.77 5.42 8.66
C PHE A 199 22.80 5.43 7.52
N LYS A 200 23.32 6.60 7.16
CA LYS A 200 24.39 6.71 6.16
C LYS A 200 25.71 6.11 6.66
N GLU A 201 26.07 6.34 7.92
CA GLU A 201 27.27 5.71 8.49
C GLU A 201 27.14 4.18 8.57
N THR A 202 25.99 3.64 8.97
CA THR A 202 25.76 2.18 8.90
C THR A 202 25.81 1.66 7.46
N ALA A 203 25.27 2.40 6.49
CA ALA A 203 25.38 2.04 5.08
C ALA A 203 26.84 1.97 4.61
N LYS A 204 27.67 2.94 5.01
CA LYS A 204 29.12 2.96 4.72
C LYS A 204 29.85 1.76 5.33
N LEU A 205 29.60 1.44 6.60
CA LEU A 205 30.24 0.33 7.32
C LEU A 205 29.83 -1.05 6.81
N LEU A 206 28.62 -1.16 6.27
CA LEU A 206 28.06 -2.39 5.72
C LEU A 206 28.31 -2.54 4.21
N ASN A 207 28.77 -1.48 3.53
CA ASN A 207 29.02 -1.54 2.10
C ASN A 207 30.13 -2.54 1.76
N LYS A 208 29.84 -3.49 0.92
CA LYS A 208 30.73 -4.59 0.51
C LYS A 208 31.23 -5.45 1.68
N ILE A 209 30.45 -5.56 2.76
CA ILE A 209 30.84 -6.29 3.97
C ILE A 209 31.24 -7.76 3.69
N ASP A 210 30.57 -8.40 2.73
CA ASP A 210 30.86 -9.76 2.26
C ASP A 210 31.39 -9.74 0.80
N GLY A 211 32.07 -8.65 0.41
CA GLY A 211 32.62 -8.44 -0.91
C GLY A 211 31.61 -8.01 -1.99
N LYS A 212 30.31 -8.06 -1.71
CA LYS A 212 29.26 -7.80 -2.72
C LYS A 212 28.08 -6.96 -2.26
N ALA A 213 27.64 -7.09 -1.00
CA ALA A 213 26.42 -6.42 -0.54
C ALA A 213 26.56 -4.90 -0.58
N ALA A 214 25.60 -4.20 -1.18
CA ALA A 214 25.48 -2.76 -1.07
C ALA A 214 25.07 -2.38 0.36
N GLY A 215 25.59 -1.25 0.85
CA GLY A 215 25.35 -0.80 2.23
C GLY A 215 23.90 -0.41 2.48
N ALA A 216 23.23 0.23 1.50
CA ALA A 216 21.83 0.59 1.59
C ALA A 216 21.18 0.66 0.20
N ALA A 217 19.86 0.53 0.14
CA ALA A 217 19.08 0.80 -1.06
C ALA A 217 17.86 1.67 -0.75
N LEU A 218 17.54 2.56 -1.69
CA LEU A 218 16.29 3.32 -1.78
C LEU A 218 15.83 3.29 -3.24
N ARG A 219 14.54 3.53 -3.50
CA ARG A 219 14.02 3.58 -4.87
C ARG A 219 14.68 4.71 -5.66
N GLY A 220 15.50 4.38 -6.65
CA GLY A 220 16.18 5.32 -7.53
C GLY A 220 15.45 5.57 -8.85
N PHE A 221 14.59 4.64 -9.29
CA PHE A 221 13.87 4.75 -10.55
C PHE A 221 12.93 5.95 -10.58
N ARG A 222 12.86 6.64 -11.73
CA ARG A 222 12.05 7.83 -11.92
C ARG A 222 10.55 7.54 -11.90
N GLY A 223 9.81 8.27 -11.09
CA GLY A 223 8.35 8.27 -11.13
C GLY A 223 7.69 8.60 -9.78
N ALA A 224 6.41 8.91 -9.84
CA ALA A 224 5.62 9.37 -8.70
C ALA A 224 5.49 8.32 -7.58
N GLY A 225 5.45 7.03 -7.90
CA GLY A 225 5.45 5.92 -6.95
C GLY A 225 6.83 5.25 -6.78
N GLN A 226 7.89 5.86 -7.26
CA GLN A 226 9.26 5.35 -7.27
C GLN A 226 10.18 6.26 -6.43
N ASN A 227 11.12 7.01 -7.03
CA ASN A 227 11.99 7.92 -6.28
C ASN A 227 11.19 8.96 -5.47
N LEU A 228 10.04 9.38 -6.00
CA LEU A 228 9.14 10.31 -5.32
C LEU A 228 8.25 9.63 -4.26
N TYR A 229 8.36 8.35 -4.05
CA TYR A 229 7.81 7.67 -2.87
C TYR A 229 8.73 7.79 -1.65
N ILE A 230 10.02 8.01 -1.86
CA ILE A 230 11.05 8.06 -0.81
C ILE A 230 11.50 9.49 -0.52
N TRP A 231 11.89 10.27 -1.55
CA TRP A 231 12.50 11.58 -1.36
C TRP A 231 11.64 12.61 -0.58
N PRO A 232 10.30 12.68 -0.75
CA PRO A 232 9.49 13.62 0.03
C PRO A 232 9.63 13.46 1.54
N SER A 233 9.78 12.23 2.04
CA SER A 233 10.01 11.99 3.47
C SER A 233 11.35 12.53 3.94
N LEU A 234 12.39 12.40 3.14
CA LEU A 234 13.68 13.05 3.40
C LEU A 234 13.50 14.57 3.41
N PHE A 235 12.88 15.13 2.37
CA PHE A 235 12.64 16.58 2.25
C PHE A 235 11.96 17.15 3.49
N LEU A 236 10.87 16.55 3.95
CA LEU A 236 10.15 16.99 5.14
C LEU A 236 10.94 16.74 6.44
N ALA A 237 11.71 15.66 6.51
CA ALA A 237 12.56 15.34 7.66
C ALA A 237 13.78 16.30 7.76
N TRP A 238 14.16 16.94 6.67
CA TRP A 238 15.13 18.05 6.64
C TRP A 238 14.50 19.42 6.99
N GLY A 239 13.18 19.49 7.23
CA GLY A 239 12.44 20.71 7.52
C GLY A 239 11.89 21.41 6.28
N GLY A 240 11.90 20.75 5.13
CA GLY A 240 11.33 21.24 3.88
C GLY A 240 9.82 21.44 3.95
N LYS A 241 9.31 22.27 3.08
CA LYS A 241 7.89 22.52 2.84
C LYS A 241 7.66 22.63 1.34
N TRP A 242 6.60 22.03 0.84
CA TRP A 242 6.26 22.10 -0.59
C TRP A 242 5.91 23.52 -1.02
N PHE A 243 5.11 24.20 -0.19
CA PHE A 243 4.62 25.55 -0.44
C PHE A 243 4.80 26.45 0.78
N GLY A 244 5.05 27.72 0.56
CA GLY A 244 4.95 28.77 1.55
C GLY A 244 3.49 29.13 1.89
N ALA A 245 3.30 29.92 2.94
CA ALA A 245 1.98 30.43 3.31
C ALA A 245 1.34 31.31 2.22
N ASP A 246 2.17 31.89 1.37
CA ASP A 246 1.80 32.70 0.20
C ASP A 246 1.55 31.86 -1.07
N GLY A 247 1.62 30.52 -0.96
CA GLY A 247 1.49 29.59 -2.08
C GLY A 247 2.75 29.45 -2.95
N LYS A 248 3.85 30.11 -2.61
CA LYS A 248 5.11 30.00 -3.34
C LYS A 248 5.67 28.59 -3.24
N VAL A 249 6.19 28.06 -4.35
CA VAL A 249 6.85 26.76 -4.40
C VAL A 249 8.21 26.84 -3.69
N LEU A 250 8.51 25.88 -2.80
CA LEU A 250 9.69 25.88 -1.93
C LEU A 250 10.55 24.62 -2.08
N VAL A 251 10.41 23.87 -3.17
CA VAL A 251 11.15 22.60 -3.35
C VAL A 251 12.66 22.82 -3.49
N ASN A 252 13.10 24.00 -3.93
CA ASN A 252 14.51 24.39 -4.06
C ASN A 252 15.09 25.11 -2.83
N SER A 253 14.36 25.10 -1.71
CA SER A 253 14.86 25.63 -0.42
C SER A 253 16.09 24.86 0.06
N GLU A 254 16.82 25.42 1.03
CA GLU A 254 18.00 24.76 1.60
C GLU A 254 17.70 23.33 2.08
N PRO A 255 16.60 23.05 2.84
CA PRO A 255 16.21 21.68 3.17
C PRO A 255 15.99 20.79 1.93
N GLY A 256 15.42 21.33 0.86
CA GLY A 256 15.22 20.60 -0.40
C GLY A 256 16.56 20.19 -1.00
N VAL A 257 17.49 21.12 -1.15
CA VAL A 257 18.82 20.88 -1.70
C VAL A 257 19.58 19.86 -0.83
N LYS A 258 19.63 20.07 0.49
CA LYS A 258 20.34 19.19 1.42
C LYS A 258 19.78 17.77 1.46
N SER A 259 18.47 17.61 1.42
CA SER A 259 17.85 16.29 1.37
C SER A 259 18.13 15.55 0.06
N LEU A 260 18.21 16.26 -1.07
CA LEU A 260 18.54 15.65 -2.36
C LEU A 260 20.05 15.34 -2.46
N GLU A 261 20.91 16.20 -1.91
CA GLU A 261 22.35 15.91 -1.75
C GLU A 261 22.57 14.62 -0.94
N TYR A 262 21.89 14.50 0.20
CA TYR A 262 21.95 13.29 1.05
C TYR A 262 21.48 12.04 0.29
N TYR A 263 20.33 12.11 -0.40
CA TYR A 263 19.79 10.99 -1.16
C TYR A 263 20.74 10.54 -2.28
N CYS A 264 21.30 11.50 -3.03
CA CYS A 264 22.25 11.21 -4.10
C CYS A 264 23.55 10.62 -3.54
N ASP A 265 24.12 11.22 -2.49
CA ASP A 265 25.36 10.76 -1.85
C ASP A 265 25.22 9.32 -1.32
N LEU A 266 24.12 9.03 -0.61
CA LEU A 266 23.84 7.70 -0.10
C LEU A 266 23.82 6.64 -1.21
N LEU A 267 23.06 6.89 -2.28
CA LEU A 267 22.85 5.91 -3.35
C LEU A 267 24.06 5.78 -4.28
N GLN A 268 24.75 6.87 -4.57
CA GLN A 268 25.92 6.87 -5.43
C GLN A 268 27.13 6.17 -4.79
N ASN A 269 27.29 6.27 -3.47
CA ASN A 269 28.46 5.75 -2.76
C ASN A 269 28.22 4.39 -2.11
N TYR A 270 27.01 4.11 -1.64
CA TYR A 270 26.69 2.92 -0.84
C TYR A 270 25.53 2.12 -1.38
N GLY A 271 24.88 2.58 -2.46
CA GLY A 271 23.82 1.87 -3.16
C GLY A 271 24.34 0.77 -4.09
N PRO A 272 23.44 -0.11 -4.54
CA PRO A 272 23.78 -1.10 -5.58
C PRO A 272 24.10 -0.41 -6.91
N ALA A 273 24.92 -1.05 -7.74
CA ALA A 273 25.19 -0.56 -9.08
C ALA A 273 23.87 -0.53 -9.89
N GLY A 274 23.62 0.57 -10.63
CA GLY A 274 22.40 0.74 -11.41
C GLY A 274 21.16 1.09 -10.59
N VAL A 275 21.34 1.49 -9.32
CA VAL A 275 20.23 1.83 -8.40
C VAL A 275 19.29 2.91 -8.94
N GLU A 276 19.76 3.74 -9.85
CA GLU A 276 18.96 4.74 -10.56
C GLU A 276 17.83 4.14 -11.41
N ASN A 277 17.91 2.82 -11.68
CA ASN A 277 16.89 2.05 -12.40
C ASN A 277 16.10 1.10 -11.47
N TRP A 278 16.37 1.14 -10.15
CA TRP A 278 15.75 0.24 -9.20
C TRP A 278 14.49 0.84 -8.56
N ASN A 279 13.46 0.01 -8.50
CA ASN A 279 12.24 0.24 -7.75
C ASN A 279 12.12 -0.81 -6.63
N TRP A 280 10.98 -0.94 -5.99
CA TRP A 280 10.75 -1.88 -4.90
C TRP A 280 11.01 -3.37 -5.25
N PRO A 281 10.69 -3.89 -6.47
CA PRO A 281 10.99 -5.29 -6.78
C PRO A 281 12.48 -5.60 -6.74
N GLU A 282 13.32 -4.77 -7.40
CA GLU A 282 14.76 -4.96 -7.47
C GLU A 282 15.39 -4.86 -6.08
N ILE A 283 14.90 -3.94 -5.23
CA ILE A 283 15.38 -3.79 -3.85
C ILE A 283 15.06 -5.04 -3.03
N MET A 284 13.81 -5.54 -3.12
CA MET A 284 13.39 -6.75 -2.39
C MET A 284 14.16 -7.99 -2.85
N GLU A 285 14.32 -8.19 -4.16
CA GLU A 285 15.07 -9.32 -4.71
C GLU A 285 16.54 -9.29 -4.27
N ALA A 286 17.16 -8.10 -4.32
CA ALA A 286 18.54 -7.92 -3.90
C ALA A 286 18.72 -8.17 -2.39
N TYR A 287 17.81 -7.67 -1.57
CA TYR A 287 17.82 -7.90 -0.12
C TYR A 287 17.56 -9.37 0.21
N ALA A 288 16.56 -9.98 -0.40
CA ALA A 288 16.26 -11.41 -0.25
C ALA A 288 17.42 -12.29 -0.68
N GLY A 289 18.18 -11.87 -1.71
CA GLY A 289 19.40 -12.54 -2.18
C GLY A 289 20.65 -12.30 -1.33
N GLY A 290 20.59 -11.37 -0.36
CA GLY A 290 21.72 -10.98 0.49
C GLY A 290 22.68 -9.99 -0.19
N ASN A 291 22.22 -9.25 -1.20
CA ASN A 291 23.04 -8.28 -1.95
C ASN A 291 22.82 -6.82 -1.50
N VAL A 292 21.97 -6.58 -0.53
CA VAL A 292 21.71 -5.30 0.13
C VAL A 292 21.65 -5.53 1.63
N ALA A 293 22.32 -4.70 2.42
CA ALA A 293 22.42 -4.87 3.87
C ALA A 293 21.21 -4.26 4.61
N GLN A 294 20.70 -3.14 4.11
CA GLN A 294 19.54 -2.44 4.66
C GLN A 294 18.84 -1.61 3.58
N PHE A 295 17.56 -1.32 3.80
CA PHE A 295 16.80 -0.44 2.91
C PHE A 295 15.65 0.25 3.67
N ILE A 296 15.08 1.27 3.07
CA ILE A 296 13.83 1.86 3.53
C ILE A 296 12.81 1.70 2.42
N ASP A 297 11.71 1.01 2.73
CA ASP A 297 10.58 0.83 1.82
C ASP A 297 9.31 0.46 2.60
N ALA A 298 8.21 0.20 1.90
CA ALA A 298 6.92 -0.15 2.47
C ALA A 298 6.99 -1.37 3.40
N ASN A 299 6.27 -1.33 4.52
CA ASN A 299 6.14 -2.46 5.44
C ASN A 299 5.58 -3.73 4.76
N SER A 300 4.82 -3.57 3.68
CA SER A 300 4.26 -4.68 2.90
C SER A 300 5.34 -5.57 2.25
N THR A 301 6.58 -5.08 2.10
CA THR A 301 7.72 -5.86 1.63
C THR A 301 8.02 -7.08 2.51
N ALA A 302 7.66 -7.05 3.80
CA ALA A 302 7.81 -8.17 4.72
C ALA A 302 7.14 -9.45 4.19
N SER A 303 6.01 -9.36 3.49
CA SER A 303 5.32 -10.50 2.88
C SER A 303 6.15 -11.24 1.82
N VAL A 304 7.17 -10.61 1.27
CA VAL A 304 8.07 -11.20 0.27
C VAL A 304 9.40 -11.63 0.90
N ILE A 305 10.03 -10.73 1.68
CA ILE A 305 11.36 -10.97 2.25
C ILE A 305 11.36 -11.99 3.38
N GLU A 306 10.21 -12.23 4.02
CA GLU A 306 10.05 -13.26 5.06
C GLU A 306 9.56 -14.60 4.50
N ASN A 307 9.42 -14.74 3.19
CA ASN A 307 9.09 -16.02 2.58
C ASN A 307 10.34 -16.93 2.53
N PRO A 308 10.41 -18.02 3.32
CA PRO A 308 11.62 -18.86 3.40
C PRO A 308 11.94 -19.62 2.11
N ALA A 309 10.95 -19.81 1.22
CA ALA A 309 11.17 -20.44 -0.07
C ALA A 309 11.85 -19.51 -1.09
N LYS A 310 11.81 -18.18 -0.85
CA LYS A 310 12.28 -17.16 -1.82
C LYS A 310 13.38 -16.27 -1.28
N SER A 311 13.57 -16.22 0.04
CA SER A 311 14.45 -15.24 0.68
C SER A 311 15.45 -15.89 1.62
N LYS A 312 16.74 -15.59 1.42
CA LYS A 312 17.81 -15.92 2.35
C LYS A 312 17.80 -15.07 3.62
N ALA A 313 17.06 -13.95 3.59
CA ALA A 313 16.90 -13.03 4.70
C ALA A 313 15.72 -13.40 5.62
N ALA A 314 14.89 -14.37 5.25
CA ALA A 314 13.76 -14.80 6.06
C ALA A 314 14.21 -15.21 7.48
N GLY A 315 13.55 -14.65 8.50
CA GLY A 315 13.90 -14.83 9.91
C GLY A 315 15.16 -14.11 10.40
N LYS A 316 15.87 -13.39 9.51
CA LYS A 316 17.10 -12.65 9.81
C LYS A 316 16.92 -11.14 9.70
N THR A 317 15.73 -10.70 9.30
CA THR A 317 15.41 -9.29 9.11
C THR A 317 15.10 -8.61 10.44
N GLY A 318 15.57 -7.39 10.61
CA GLY A 318 15.15 -6.47 11.66
C GLY A 318 14.32 -5.34 11.06
N TYR A 319 13.38 -4.83 11.84
CA TYR A 319 12.47 -3.76 11.45
C TYR A 319 12.55 -2.61 12.43
N GLN A 320 12.53 -1.39 11.92
CA GLN A 320 12.58 -0.19 12.73
C GLN A 320 11.79 0.94 12.05
N ARG A 321 11.32 1.88 12.86
CA ARG A 321 10.76 3.15 12.36
C ARG A 321 11.83 3.90 11.55
N TRP A 322 11.42 4.71 10.60
CA TRP A 322 12.32 5.58 9.83
C TRP A 322 13.24 6.41 10.76
N PRO A 323 14.55 6.49 10.51
CA PRO A 323 15.43 7.34 11.31
C PRO A 323 15.05 8.82 11.24
N LYS A 324 15.28 9.59 12.29
CA LYS A 324 15.00 11.04 12.32
C LYS A 324 15.92 11.81 11.38
N GLY A 325 15.36 12.79 10.67
CA GLY A 325 16.16 13.75 9.92
C GLY A 325 16.75 14.86 10.78
N PRO A 326 17.56 15.76 10.19
CA PRO A 326 18.23 16.87 10.90
C PRO A 326 17.29 17.85 11.59
N SER A 327 16.04 17.98 11.13
CA SER A 327 15.04 18.80 11.81
C SER A 327 14.51 18.19 13.11
N GLY A 328 14.97 17.02 13.50
CA GLY A 328 14.44 16.24 14.62
C GLY A 328 13.15 15.47 14.29
N ARG A 329 12.55 15.73 13.13
CA ARG A 329 11.34 15.05 12.67
C ARG A 329 11.65 13.66 12.10
N ARG A 330 10.71 12.76 12.29
CA ARG A 330 10.61 11.49 11.58
C ARG A 330 9.39 11.61 10.67
N VAL A 331 9.58 11.38 9.38
CA VAL A 331 8.50 11.46 8.41
C VAL A 331 8.56 10.23 7.53
N THR A 332 7.47 9.51 7.48
CA THR A 332 7.31 8.29 6.71
C THR A 332 6.45 8.55 5.49
N SER A 333 6.87 8.01 4.37
CA SER A 333 6.01 7.93 3.18
C SER A 333 4.89 6.93 3.40
N ILE A 334 3.73 7.26 2.92
CA ILE A 334 2.56 6.39 2.98
C ILE A 334 2.05 6.10 1.58
N TRP A 335 1.42 4.95 1.45
CA TRP A 335 0.66 4.60 0.26
C TRP A 335 -0.55 3.77 0.65
N ASN A 336 -1.69 4.12 0.13
CA ASN A 336 -2.85 3.26 0.21
C ASN A 336 -3.47 3.09 -1.18
N TRP A 337 -3.97 1.90 -1.41
CA TRP A 337 -4.80 1.62 -2.55
C TRP A 337 -6.24 1.71 -2.08
N ALA A 338 -6.93 2.72 -2.55
CA ALA A 338 -8.28 3.02 -2.11
C ALA A 338 -9.28 2.87 -3.26
N MET A 339 -10.53 2.62 -2.93
CA MET A 339 -11.61 2.49 -3.89
C MET A 339 -12.62 3.61 -3.72
N SER A 340 -12.88 4.33 -4.81
CA SER A 340 -13.90 5.37 -4.95
C SER A 340 -15.06 4.87 -5.79
N ILE A 341 -16.14 5.65 -5.89
CA ILE A 341 -17.29 5.35 -6.76
C ILE A 341 -17.27 6.31 -7.94
N ASN A 342 -17.25 5.77 -9.16
CA ASN A 342 -17.36 6.56 -10.38
C ASN A 342 -18.71 7.30 -10.43
N SER A 343 -18.67 8.63 -10.53
CA SER A 343 -19.86 9.48 -10.49
C SER A 343 -20.77 9.34 -11.73
N ALA A 344 -20.26 8.85 -12.85
CA ALA A 344 -21.02 8.65 -14.08
C ALA A 344 -21.90 7.39 -14.05
N LEU A 345 -21.76 6.52 -13.05
CA LEU A 345 -22.57 5.30 -12.94
C LEU A 345 -24.05 5.58 -12.67
N PRO A 346 -24.97 4.74 -13.16
CA PRO A 346 -26.36 4.74 -12.72
C PRO A 346 -26.48 4.42 -11.22
N LYS A 347 -27.53 4.94 -10.56
CA LYS A 347 -27.73 4.81 -9.10
C LYS A 347 -27.62 3.36 -8.60
N LYS A 348 -28.21 2.37 -9.31
CA LYS A 348 -28.10 0.95 -8.92
C LYS A 348 -26.67 0.44 -8.94
N LYS A 349 -25.88 0.80 -9.95
CA LYS A 349 -24.48 0.43 -10.03
C LYS A 349 -23.63 1.14 -8.98
N LYS A 350 -23.93 2.41 -8.66
CA LYS A 350 -23.29 3.11 -7.53
C LYS A 350 -23.55 2.36 -6.22
N ASN A 351 -24.78 1.95 -5.96
CA ASN A 351 -25.12 1.17 -4.76
C ASN A 351 -24.40 -0.19 -4.75
N ALA A 352 -24.35 -0.90 -5.89
CA ALA A 352 -23.60 -2.16 -6.02
C ALA A 352 -22.11 -1.96 -5.75
N THR A 353 -21.52 -0.88 -6.25
CA THR A 353 -20.13 -0.51 -6.02
C THR A 353 -19.88 -0.19 -4.54
N TRP A 354 -20.80 0.54 -3.89
CA TRP A 354 -20.71 0.80 -2.46
C TRP A 354 -20.77 -0.48 -1.62
N LEU A 355 -21.71 -1.39 -1.92
CA LEU A 355 -21.80 -2.68 -1.24
C LEU A 355 -20.48 -3.48 -1.35
N TYR A 356 -19.84 -3.43 -2.52
CA TYR A 356 -18.53 -4.07 -2.70
C TYR A 356 -17.43 -3.38 -1.90
N ILE A 357 -17.35 -2.06 -1.94
CA ILE A 357 -16.31 -1.29 -1.23
C ILE A 357 -16.40 -1.52 0.28
N GLN A 358 -17.62 -1.40 0.87
CA GLN A 358 -17.78 -1.63 2.30
C GLN A 358 -17.53 -3.09 2.70
N TRP A 359 -17.93 -4.08 1.86
CA TRP A 359 -17.62 -5.48 2.09
C TRP A 359 -16.12 -5.71 2.07
N LEU A 360 -15.42 -5.23 1.04
CA LEU A 360 -13.98 -5.41 0.88
C LEU A 360 -13.17 -4.78 2.03
N THR A 361 -13.61 -3.60 2.50
CA THR A 361 -12.94 -2.86 3.55
C THR A 361 -13.44 -3.19 4.96
N SER A 362 -14.46 -4.07 5.08
CA SER A 362 -14.96 -4.55 6.36
C SER A 362 -13.92 -5.39 7.10
N ARG A 363 -14.02 -5.43 8.44
CA ARG A 363 -13.11 -6.25 9.26
C ARG A 363 -13.09 -7.73 8.85
N PRO A 364 -14.24 -8.41 8.63
CA PRO A 364 -14.22 -9.82 8.22
C PRO A 364 -13.44 -10.07 6.92
N THR A 365 -13.68 -9.27 5.89
CA THR A 365 -12.99 -9.44 4.59
C THR A 365 -11.52 -9.07 4.68
N GLN A 366 -11.19 -7.98 5.39
CA GLN A 366 -9.81 -7.57 5.58
C GLN A 366 -9.00 -8.63 6.32
N LEU A 367 -9.56 -9.25 7.38
CA LEU A 367 -8.91 -10.32 8.12
C LEU A 367 -8.79 -11.60 7.29
N SER A 368 -9.88 -12.06 6.66
CA SER A 368 -9.86 -13.29 5.86
C SER A 368 -8.92 -13.20 4.67
N SER A 369 -8.91 -12.07 3.95
CA SER A 369 -7.98 -11.83 2.84
C SER A 369 -6.54 -11.72 3.31
N ALA A 370 -6.29 -11.16 4.50
CA ALA A 370 -4.95 -11.06 5.05
C ALA A 370 -4.37 -12.43 5.41
N LEU A 371 -5.18 -13.30 5.99
CA LEU A 371 -4.79 -14.65 6.39
C LEU A 371 -4.83 -15.67 5.24
N PHE A 372 -5.40 -15.32 4.08
CA PHE A 372 -5.45 -16.21 2.92
C PHE A 372 -4.03 -16.47 2.38
N LEU A 373 -3.67 -17.75 2.29
CA LEU A 373 -2.40 -18.21 1.74
C LEU A 373 -2.63 -18.81 0.34
N GLU A 374 -1.98 -18.26 -0.66
CA GLU A 374 -2.03 -18.74 -2.06
C GLU A 374 -1.28 -20.05 -2.25
N SER A 375 -0.31 -20.35 -1.37
CA SER A 375 0.46 -21.58 -1.30
C SER A 375 0.92 -21.83 0.14
N PRO A 376 1.38 -23.05 0.48
CA PRO A 376 1.89 -23.37 1.82
C PRO A 376 3.05 -22.48 2.28
N ASP A 377 3.85 -21.97 1.34
CA ASP A 377 5.00 -21.11 1.61
C ASP A 377 4.67 -19.60 1.52
N ALA A 378 3.40 -19.27 1.17
CA ALA A 378 3.00 -17.86 1.07
C ALA A 378 2.98 -17.20 2.45
N VAL A 379 3.31 -15.92 2.49
CA VAL A 379 3.22 -15.10 3.68
C VAL A 379 1.90 -14.32 3.66
N VAL A 380 1.35 -14.06 4.83
CA VAL A 380 0.14 -13.27 5.02
C VAL A 380 0.31 -11.84 4.51
N ARG A 381 -0.79 -11.18 4.18
CA ARG A 381 -0.79 -9.78 3.76
C ARG A 381 -0.52 -8.85 4.95
N THR A 382 0.37 -7.88 4.79
CA THR A 382 0.85 -7.00 5.86
C THR A 382 0.45 -5.53 5.70
N GLY A 383 -0.45 -5.22 4.78
CA GLY A 383 -0.97 -3.87 4.52
C GLY A 383 -2.43 -3.70 4.96
N VAL A 384 -2.83 -4.32 6.08
CA VAL A 384 -4.19 -4.17 6.61
C VAL A 384 -4.44 -2.77 7.15
N ASN A 385 -5.66 -2.28 6.97
CA ASN A 385 -6.02 -0.89 7.23
C ASN A 385 -6.94 -0.69 8.46
N ARG A 386 -7.20 -1.75 9.24
CA ARG A 386 -8.04 -1.70 10.44
C ARG A 386 -7.24 -1.95 11.72
N ILE A 387 -7.46 -1.12 12.72
CA ILE A 387 -6.79 -1.19 14.03
C ILE A 387 -7.04 -2.54 14.70
N SER A 388 -8.30 -3.02 14.67
CA SER A 388 -8.69 -4.29 15.28
C SER A 388 -8.02 -5.53 14.68
N ILE A 389 -7.55 -5.46 13.43
CA ILE A 389 -6.79 -6.55 12.80
C ILE A 389 -5.35 -6.56 13.30
N TRP A 390 -4.69 -5.40 13.41
CA TRP A 390 -3.35 -5.29 13.97
C TRP A 390 -3.26 -5.79 15.42
N THR A 391 -4.38 -5.80 16.15
CA THR A 391 -4.47 -6.31 17.53
C THR A 391 -5.07 -7.73 17.60
N ASP A 392 -5.54 -8.30 16.49
CA ASP A 392 -6.09 -9.65 16.43
C ASP A 392 -5.01 -10.71 16.72
N PRO A 393 -5.22 -11.61 17.72
CA PRO A 393 -4.21 -12.60 18.10
C PRO A 393 -3.78 -13.54 16.96
N THR A 394 -4.70 -13.90 16.06
CA THR A 394 -4.41 -14.79 14.93
C THR A 394 -3.54 -14.08 13.90
N TYR A 395 -3.88 -12.84 13.60
CA TYR A 395 -3.09 -12.02 12.69
C TYR A 395 -1.72 -11.68 13.27
N ARG A 396 -1.64 -11.27 14.54
CA ARG A 396 -0.37 -11.02 15.26
C ARG A 396 0.56 -12.23 15.22
N LYS A 397 0.02 -13.43 15.42
CA LYS A 397 0.79 -14.67 15.31
C LYS A 397 1.31 -14.89 13.89
N ALA A 398 0.51 -14.58 12.89
CA ALA A 398 0.86 -14.80 11.48
C ALA A 398 1.93 -13.81 10.95
N ILE A 399 2.00 -12.60 11.53
CA ILE A 399 2.99 -11.56 11.18
C ILE A 399 4.15 -11.46 12.18
N ASN A 400 4.32 -12.45 13.04
CA ASN A 400 5.40 -12.46 14.05
C ASN A 400 6.77 -12.79 13.40
N PHE A 401 7.17 -11.99 12.42
CA PHE A 401 8.49 -12.07 11.76
C PHE A 401 9.61 -11.72 12.75
N THR A 402 9.37 -10.67 13.56
CA THR A 402 10.11 -10.33 14.78
C THR A 402 9.09 -9.94 15.85
N PRO A 403 9.44 -10.03 17.15
CA PRO A 403 8.52 -9.70 18.23
C PRO A 403 7.91 -8.29 18.15
N ASP A 404 8.64 -7.35 17.56
CA ASP A 404 8.32 -5.92 17.50
C ASP A 404 7.77 -5.44 16.14
N TYR A 405 7.77 -6.30 15.10
CA TYR A 405 7.35 -5.88 13.74
C TYR A 405 6.02 -5.14 13.72
N ALA A 406 4.99 -5.74 14.29
CA ALA A 406 3.65 -5.15 14.25
C ALA A 406 3.57 -3.83 15.03
N ASP A 407 4.31 -3.71 16.14
CA ASP A 407 4.35 -2.48 16.94
C ASP A 407 5.14 -1.37 16.25
N VAL A 408 6.22 -1.72 15.55
CA VAL A 408 6.95 -0.79 14.68
C VAL A 408 6.03 -0.21 13.61
N VAL A 409 5.28 -1.07 12.90
CA VAL A 409 4.39 -0.62 11.82
C VAL A 409 3.24 0.24 12.37
N LEU A 410 2.56 -0.21 13.43
CA LEU A 410 1.47 0.56 14.04
C LEU A 410 1.94 1.91 14.57
N THR A 411 3.08 1.94 15.26
CA THR A 411 3.63 3.21 15.78
C THR A 411 4.03 4.14 14.65
N THR A 412 4.64 3.60 13.57
CA THR A 412 4.94 4.37 12.36
C THR A 412 3.69 5.02 11.79
N MET A 413 2.61 4.25 11.62
CA MET A 413 1.34 4.76 11.08
C MET A 413 0.67 5.79 11.98
N LYS A 414 0.87 5.71 13.29
CA LYS A 414 0.27 6.64 14.27
C LYS A 414 1.06 7.93 14.44
N GLU A 415 2.39 7.87 14.42
CA GLU A 415 3.24 8.96 14.91
C GLU A 415 4.14 9.59 13.85
N ASP A 416 4.50 8.83 12.78
CA ASP A 416 5.52 9.26 11.82
C ASP A 416 4.95 9.65 10.47
N THR A 417 3.64 9.55 10.30
CA THR A 417 2.97 9.81 9.04
C THR A 417 2.37 11.19 8.99
N ASP A 418 2.38 11.76 7.81
CA ASP A 418 1.74 13.03 7.49
C ASP A 418 0.93 12.79 6.21
N PRO A 419 -0.40 12.91 6.22
CA PRO A 419 -1.21 12.73 5.02
C PRO A 419 -0.85 13.75 3.93
N ASP A 420 -0.22 14.87 4.33
CA ASP A 420 0.26 15.91 3.43
C ASP A 420 1.75 15.78 3.08
N TRP A 421 2.37 14.62 3.32
CA TRP A 421 3.77 14.37 2.95
C TRP A 421 4.03 14.62 1.44
N ARG A 422 2.98 14.56 0.63
CA ARG A 422 2.88 15.09 -0.73
C ARG A 422 1.69 16.06 -0.81
N PRO A 423 1.78 17.12 -1.62
CA PRO A 423 0.67 18.06 -1.79
C PRO A 423 -0.60 17.37 -2.29
N ARG A 424 -1.71 17.61 -1.61
CA ARG A 424 -3.04 17.16 -2.04
C ARG A 424 -3.73 18.23 -2.87
N VAL A 425 -3.19 18.48 -4.06
CA VAL A 425 -3.69 19.45 -5.02
C VAL A 425 -3.97 18.79 -6.37
N PRO A 426 -4.92 19.29 -7.18
CA PRO A 426 -5.25 18.70 -8.48
C PRO A 426 -4.05 18.63 -9.44
N GLN A 427 -3.08 19.53 -9.30
CA GLN A 427 -1.86 19.59 -10.10
C GLN A 427 -0.80 18.55 -9.70
N TRP A 428 -1.00 17.81 -8.60
CA TRP A 428 0.01 16.89 -8.08
C TRP A 428 0.57 15.89 -9.11
N PRO A 429 -0.23 15.26 -10.01
CA PRO A 429 0.33 14.36 -11.02
C PRO A 429 1.41 15.02 -11.86
N LYS A 430 1.24 16.30 -12.20
CA LYS A 430 2.22 17.08 -12.97
C LYS A 430 3.42 17.51 -12.11
N ILE A 431 3.17 17.96 -10.88
CA ILE A 431 4.24 18.25 -9.90
C ILE A 431 5.10 17.02 -9.69
N GLY A 432 4.47 15.86 -9.49
CA GLY A 432 5.17 14.60 -9.29
C GLY A 432 6.08 14.21 -10.44
N GLU A 433 5.64 14.38 -11.69
CA GLU A 433 6.49 14.08 -12.86
C GLU A 433 7.70 15.04 -12.93
N VAL A 434 7.49 16.35 -12.77
CA VAL A 434 8.57 17.34 -12.76
C VAL A 434 9.62 17.03 -11.69
N MET A 435 9.16 16.72 -10.47
CA MET A 435 10.04 16.40 -9.36
C MET A 435 10.77 15.07 -9.56
N ALA A 436 10.09 14.03 -10.07
CA ALA A 436 10.71 12.74 -10.33
C ALA A 436 11.85 12.85 -11.35
N VAL A 437 11.67 13.66 -12.39
CA VAL A 437 12.71 13.98 -13.39
C VAL A 437 13.89 14.71 -12.76
N ALA A 438 13.63 15.72 -11.92
CA ALA A 438 14.68 16.49 -11.27
C ALA A 438 15.54 15.62 -10.33
N ILE A 439 14.89 14.78 -9.50
CA ILE A 439 15.57 13.84 -8.62
C ILE A 439 16.45 12.86 -9.42
N GLN A 440 15.92 12.32 -10.52
CA GLN A 440 16.67 11.41 -11.38
C GLN A 440 17.88 12.11 -11.98
N ALA A 441 17.72 13.32 -12.53
CA ALA A 441 18.81 14.07 -13.12
C ALA A 441 19.95 14.35 -12.12
N ALA A 442 19.61 14.61 -10.85
CA ALA A 442 20.60 14.77 -9.80
C ALA A 442 21.28 13.41 -9.45
N LEU A 443 20.51 12.33 -9.33
CA LEU A 443 21.02 11.01 -8.98
C LEU A 443 22.03 10.50 -10.03
N VAL A 444 21.75 10.70 -11.33
CA VAL A 444 22.66 10.29 -12.42
C VAL A 444 23.72 11.34 -12.76
N LYS A 445 23.88 12.37 -11.94
CA LYS A 445 24.89 13.45 -12.08
C LYS A 445 24.77 14.28 -13.39
N GLN A 446 23.59 14.30 -14.01
CA GLN A 446 23.33 15.21 -15.13
C GLN A 446 23.24 16.67 -14.69
N LYS A 447 22.75 16.90 -13.46
CA LYS A 447 22.64 18.20 -12.82
C LYS A 447 23.07 18.11 -11.37
N THR A 448 23.53 19.24 -10.78
CA THR A 448 23.64 19.29 -9.32
C THR A 448 22.27 19.30 -8.69
N PRO A 449 22.10 18.82 -7.44
CA PRO A 449 20.82 18.87 -6.71
C PRO A 449 20.19 20.27 -6.73
N LYS A 450 21.00 21.33 -6.53
CA LYS A 450 20.54 22.71 -6.55
C LYS A 450 19.95 23.11 -7.90
N VAL A 451 20.69 22.84 -9.00
CA VAL A 451 20.23 23.18 -10.36
C VAL A 451 18.97 22.40 -10.73
N ALA A 452 18.93 21.10 -10.42
CA ALA A 452 17.76 20.27 -10.69
C ALA A 452 16.50 20.77 -9.98
N LEU A 453 16.63 21.19 -8.71
CA LEU A 453 15.50 21.71 -7.93
C LEU A 453 15.13 23.15 -8.32
N ASP A 454 16.07 24.01 -8.72
CA ASP A 454 15.75 25.35 -9.21
C ASP A 454 14.91 25.30 -10.49
N GLU A 455 15.29 24.44 -11.44
CA GLU A 455 14.52 24.25 -12.66
C GLU A 455 13.14 23.64 -12.39
N ALA A 456 13.06 22.63 -11.48
CA ALA A 456 11.80 22.03 -11.09
C ALA A 456 10.88 23.06 -10.42
N ASN A 457 11.42 23.88 -9.50
CA ASN A 457 10.68 24.94 -8.83
C ASN A 457 10.08 25.93 -9.84
N ALA A 458 10.92 26.42 -10.77
CA ALA A 458 10.47 27.34 -11.79
C ALA A 458 9.41 26.74 -12.74
N GLU A 459 9.51 25.45 -13.06
CA GLU A 459 8.53 24.77 -13.89
C GLU A 459 7.20 24.58 -13.16
N ILE A 460 7.23 24.18 -11.89
CA ILE A 460 6.02 24.03 -11.05
C ILE A 460 5.32 25.37 -10.90
N GLU A 461 6.04 26.46 -10.63
CA GLU A 461 5.45 27.82 -10.51
C GLU A 461 4.68 28.26 -11.76
N LYS A 462 5.12 27.88 -12.98
CA LYS A 462 4.45 28.26 -14.22
C LYS A 462 3.02 27.73 -14.33
N PHE A 463 2.75 26.55 -13.81
CA PHE A 463 1.41 25.98 -13.91
C PHE A 463 0.59 26.07 -12.61
N MET A 464 1.23 26.40 -11.49
CA MET A 464 0.51 26.69 -10.24
C MET A 464 -0.13 28.09 -10.26
N LYS A 465 0.41 29.03 -11.04
CA LYS A 465 -0.13 30.39 -11.21
C LYS A 465 -1.32 30.48 -12.18
N LYS A 466 -1.65 29.39 -12.86
CA LYS A 466 -2.81 29.31 -13.78
C LYS A 466 -4.01 28.71 -13.09
#